data_9249d17156c0497552f4f661d4d8ba82
#
_entry.id   9249d17156c0497552f4f661d4d8ba82
#
_cell.length_a   1.000
_cell.length_b   1.000
_cell.length_c   1.000
_cell.angle_alpha   90.00
_cell.angle_beta   90.00
_cell.angle_gamma   90.00
#
_symmetry.space_group_name_H-M   'P 1'
#
loop_
_entity.id
_entity.type
_entity.pdbx_description
1 polymer ?
#
loop_
_entity_poly.entity_id
_entity_poly.type
_entity_poly.pdbx_seq_one_letter_code
_entity_poly.pdbx_strand_id
1 'polypeptide(L)'
;MSYEANTDLEAAPEPGAPNSLFGWLVDGLNAAGSVVIAIVMLLMCADVLLRDLANRPLDGVAELVASSIVVIVFLQLPGTLRHGRMSRADLFIDPFIQRRPRAGKRLRALFSLAGVLACSIIAYATWPLLARAWSDSEFFGVEGVFTFPTWPMRAVVLLGAALAAVQYVLLAIQDLKEAR
;
A
#
# COMPACT_ATOMS: atom_id res chain seq x y z
N MET A 1 -46.49 -3.63 -12.23
CA MET A 1 -45.16 -3.64 -12.83
C MET A 1 -44.23 -3.06 -11.79
N SER A 2 -43.85 -3.92 -10.84
CA SER A 2 -43.12 -3.56 -9.63
C SER A 2 -41.62 -3.50 -9.96
N TYR A 3 -41.05 -2.32 -9.82
CA TYR A 3 -39.62 -2.11 -9.94
C TYR A 3 -39.01 -2.53 -8.58
N GLU A 4 -38.71 -3.80 -8.41
CA GLU A 4 -37.83 -4.25 -7.35
C GLU A 4 -36.43 -3.77 -7.71
N ALA A 5 -36.05 -2.64 -7.10
CA ALA A 5 -34.70 -2.14 -7.13
C ALA A 5 -33.78 -3.23 -6.56
N ASN A 6 -32.92 -3.71 -7.41
CA ASN A 6 -31.90 -4.70 -7.11
C ASN A 6 -30.93 -4.09 -6.07
N THR A 7 -31.23 -4.32 -4.81
CA THR A 7 -30.47 -3.87 -3.64
C THR A 7 -29.20 -4.72 -3.43
N ASP A 8 -28.91 -5.64 -4.35
CA ASP A 8 -27.79 -6.59 -4.27
C ASP A 8 -26.46 -6.03 -4.80
N LEU A 9 -26.42 -4.75 -5.19
CA LEU A 9 -25.22 -4.17 -5.79
C LEU A 9 -24.26 -3.48 -4.78
N GLU A 10 -24.58 -3.53 -3.49
CA GLU A 10 -23.73 -2.94 -2.46
C GLU A 10 -23.45 -3.88 -1.28
N ALA A 11 -23.24 -5.15 -1.56
CA ALA A 11 -22.53 -5.97 -0.61
C ALA A 11 -21.08 -5.48 -0.59
N ALA A 12 -20.80 -4.53 0.29
CA ALA A 12 -19.44 -4.19 0.66
C ALA A 12 -18.72 -5.51 1.00
N PRO A 13 -17.53 -5.77 0.43
CA PRO A 13 -16.82 -7.02 0.72
C PRO A 13 -16.70 -7.16 2.23
N GLU A 14 -17.21 -8.29 2.75
CA GLU A 14 -17.11 -8.66 4.16
C GLU A 14 -15.68 -8.42 4.63
N PRO A 15 -15.44 -7.67 5.71
CA PRO A 15 -14.11 -7.49 6.24
C PRO A 15 -13.55 -8.86 6.57
N GLY A 16 -12.51 -9.27 5.87
CA GLY A 16 -11.85 -10.56 6.09
C GLY A 16 -11.59 -10.76 7.57
N ALA A 17 -11.96 -11.93 8.08
CA ALA A 17 -12.08 -12.37 9.48
C ALA A 17 -11.44 -11.43 10.52
N PRO A 18 -12.23 -10.78 11.40
CA PRO A 18 -11.77 -9.65 12.23
C PRO A 18 -10.77 -10.01 13.33
N ASN A 19 -10.42 -11.26 13.51
CA ASN A 19 -9.81 -11.77 14.74
C ASN A 19 -8.33 -12.20 14.64
N SER A 20 -7.61 -11.87 13.56
CA SER A 20 -6.15 -12.10 13.55
C SER A 20 -5.43 -10.80 13.91
N LEU A 21 -4.46 -10.88 14.80
CA LEU A 21 -3.53 -9.80 15.17
C LEU A 21 -2.93 -9.14 13.93
N PHE A 22 -2.66 -9.93 12.91
CA PHE A 22 -2.21 -9.49 11.59
C PHE A 22 -3.24 -8.58 10.89
N GLY A 23 -4.53 -8.93 10.97
CA GLY A 23 -5.59 -8.11 10.41
C GLY A 23 -5.66 -6.72 11.02
N TRP A 24 -5.61 -6.66 12.35
CA TRP A 24 -5.65 -5.39 13.09
C TRP A 24 -4.43 -4.51 12.77
N LEU A 25 -3.26 -5.13 12.60
CA LEU A 25 -2.04 -4.42 12.21
C LEU A 25 -2.13 -3.84 10.80
N VAL A 26 -2.65 -4.61 9.83
CA VAL A 26 -2.83 -4.14 8.45
C VAL A 26 -3.86 -3.00 8.38
N ASP A 27 -4.96 -3.11 9.11
CA ASP A 27 -6.00 -2.08 9.16
C ASP A 27 -5.48 -0.80 9.86
N GLY A 28 -4.66 -0.96 10.90
CA GLY A 28 -3.97 0.15 11.56
C GLY A 28 -3.00 0.90 10.64
N LEU A 29 -2.21 0.16 9.85
CA LEU A 29 -1.33 0.78 8.86
C LEU A 29 -2.12 1.51 7.75
N ASN A 30 -3.22 0.94 7.30
CA ASN A 30 -4.09 1.57 6.31
C ASN A 30 -4.69 2.88 6.86
N ALA A 31 -5.14 2.89 8.11
CA ALA A 31 -5.61 4.09 8.80
C ALA A 31 -4.49 5.13 8.94
N ALA A 32 -3.28 4.72 9.33
CA ALA A 32 -2.13 5.60 9.40
C ALA A 32 -1.79 6.22 8.04
N GLY A 33 -1.85 5.43 6.94
CA GLY A 33 -1.69 5.95 5.58
C GLY A 33 -2.70 7.05 5.24
N SER A 34 -3.96 6.86 5.63
CA SER A 34 -5.01 7.88 5.41
C SER A 34 -4.74 9.16 6.19
N VAL A 35 -4.24 9.07 7.42
CA VAL A 35 -3.83 10.24 8.21
C VAL A 35 -2.67 10.98 7.54
N VAL A 36 -1.67 10.25 7.03
CA VAL A 36 -0.56 10.86 6.29
C VAL A 36 -1.06 11.61 5.05
N ILE A 37 -2.03 11.06 4.31
CA ILE A 37 -2.65 11.77 3.17
C ILE A 37 -3.26 13.10 3.63
N ALA A 38 -4.03 13.10 4.70
CA ALA A 38 -4.65 14.33 5.23
C ALA A 38 -3.61 15.38 5.63
N ILE A 39 -2.53 14.94 6.28
CA ILE A 39 -1.41 15.83 6.67
C ILE A 39 -0.74 16.42 5.43
N VAL A 40 -0.45 15.61 4.41
CA VAL A 40 0.17 16.06 3.15
C VAL A 40 -0.74 17.05 2.42
N MET A 41 -2.05 16.78 2.37
CA MET A 41 -3.02 17.73 1.79
C MET A 41 -3.01 19.08 2.51
N LEU A 42 -3.03 19.08 3.84
CA LEU A 42 -2.98 20.31 4.63
C LEU A 42 -1.66 21.07 4.41
N LEU A 43 -0.54 20.34 4.33
CA LEU A 43 0.78 20.91 4.05
C LEU A 43 0.83 21.59 2.68
N MET A 44 0.30 20.94 1.64
CA MET A 44 0.23 21.52 0.30
C MET A 44 -0.69 22.76 0.26
N CYS A 45 -1.84 22.70 0.91
CA CYS A 45 -2.73 23.86 1.00
C CYS A 45 -2.03 25.03 1.72
N ALA A 46 -1.32 24.75 2.80
CA ALA A 46 -0.59 25.79 3.52
C ALA A 46 0.53 26.41 2.68
N ASP A 47 1.30 25.59 1.92
CA ASP A 47 2.33 26.11 1.02
C ASP A 47 1.76 27.03 -0.06
N VAL A 48 0.66 26.62 -0.69
CA VAL A 48 -0.01 27.45 -1.72
C VAL A 48 -0.50 28.77 -1.13
N LEU A 49 -1.16 28.73 0.04
CA LEU A 49 -1.66 29.93 0.70
C LEU A 49 -0.52 30.89 1.11
N LEU A 50 0.57 30.37 1.65
CA LEU A 50 1.73 31.17 2.02
C LEU A 50 2.45 31.76 0.82
N ARG A 51 2.48 31.01 -0.28
CA ARG A 51 3.05 31.49 -1.55
C ARG A 51 2.23 32.66 -2.11
N ASP A 52 0.89 32.53 -2.14
CA ASP A 52 0.00 33.52 -2.75
C ASP A 52 -0.21 34.76 -1.86
N LEU A 53 -0.33 34.57 -0.53
CA LEU A 53 -0.65 35.69 0.39
C LEU A 53 0.60 36.38 0.91
N ALA A 54 1.65 35.63 1.23
CA ALA A 54 2.86 36.15 1.86
C ALA A 54 4.06 36.22 0.92
N ASN A 55 3.94 35.69 -0.32
CA ASN A 55 5.03 35.54 -1.29
C ASN A 55 6.26 34.80 -0.69
N ARG A 56 6.00 33.88 0.24
CA ARG A 56 7.01 33.06 0.93
C ARG A 56 6.60 31.59 0.84
N PRO A 57 7.10 30.85 -0.16
CA PRO A 57 6.89 29.40 -0.22
C PRO A 57 7.57 28.71 0.97
N LEU A 58 7.03 27.57 1.37
CA LEU A 58 7.68 26.71 2.37
C LEU A 58 8.79 25.89 1.70
N ASP A 59 10.00 26.01 2.21
CA ASP A 59 11.14 25.25 1.69
C ASP A 59 10.98 23.75 2.01
N GLY A 60 11.29 22.89 1.03
CA GLY A 60 11.31 21.43 1.21
C GLY A 60 9.95 20.74 1.13
N VAL A 61 8.83 21.44 0.84
CA VAL A 61 7.51 20.82 0.72
C VAL A 61 7.45 19.83 -0.43
N ALA A 62 8.07 20.14 -1.57
CA ALA A 62 8.09 19.26 -2.73
C ALA A 62 8.77 17.92 -2.42
N GLU A 63 9.88 17.94 -1.72
CA GLU A 63 10.63 16.76 -1.30
C GLU A 63 9.86 15.93 -0.26
N LEU A 64 9.22 16.61 0.70
CA LEU A 64 8.36 15.97 1.70
C LEU A 64 7.16 15.27 1.04
N VAL A 65 6.51 15.94 0.10
CA VAL A 65 5.36 15.37 -0.64
C VAL A 65 5.82 14.16 -1.46
N ALA A 66 6.92 14.28 -2.21
CA ALA A 66 7.43 13.18 -3.03
C ALA A 66 7.75 11.93 -2.21
N SER A 67 8.41 12.10 -1.06
CA SER A 67 8.72 10.99 -0.17
C SER A 67 7.50 10.45 0.57
N SER A 68 6.54 11.31 0.92
CA SER A 68 5.29 10.89 1.55
C SER A 68 4.43 10.01 0.65
N ILE A 69 4.44 10.22 -0.68
CA ILE A 69 3.73 9.36 -1.63
C ILE A 69 4.21 7.91 -1.51
N VAL A 70 5.53 7.70 -1.45
CA VAL A 70 6.09 6.35 -1.29
C VAL A 70 5.65 5.72 0.03
N VAL A 71 5.72 6.48 1.13
CA VAL A 71 5.28 6.05 2.46
C VAL A 71 3.80 5.64 2.43
N ILE A 72 2.92 6.48 1.87
CA ILE A 72 1.48 6.22 1.75
C ILE A 72 1.21 4.92 1.00
N VAL A 73 1.87 4.71 -0.16
CA VAL A 73 1.70 3.51 -0.96
C VAL A 73 2.05 2.26 -0.15
N PHE A 74 3.20 2.23 0.52
CA PHE A 74 3.61 1.06 1.28
C PHE A 74 2.82 0.83 2.57
N LEU A 75 2.25 1.88 3.18
CA LEU A 75 1.33 1.75 4.31
C LEU A 75 -0.02 1.14 3.90
N GLN A 76 -0.52 1.48 2.71
CA GLN A 76 -1.85 1.04 2.27
C GLN A 76 -1.83 -0.24 1.43
N LEU A 77 -0.68 -0.62 0.87
CA LEU A 77 -0.54 -1.80 0.02
C LEU A 77 -1.03 -3.10 0.67
N PRO A 78 -0.65 -3.45 1.92
CA PRO A 78 -1.15 -4.66 2.57
C PRO A 78 -2.67 -4.65 2.78
N GLY A 79 -3.23 -3.49 3.13
CA GLY A 79 -4.68 -3.30 3.29
C GLY A 79 -5.44 -3.49 1.99
N THR A 80 -4.94 -2.93 0.90
CA THR A 80 -5.53 -3.07 -0.43
C THR A 80 -5.56 -4.54 -0.89
N LEU A 81 -4.50 -5.29 -0.63
CA LEU A 81 -4.41 -6.71 -0.92
C LEU A 81 -5.42 -7.53 -0.11
N ARG A 82 -5.55 -7.23 1.20
CA ARG A 82 -6.46 -7.94 2.09
C ARG A 82 -7.93 -7.77 1.73
N HIS A 83 -8.32 -6.57 1.31
CA HIS A 83 -9.70 -6.26 0.96
C HIS A 83 -10.07 -6.64 -0.49
N GLY A 84 -9.22 -7.40 -1.19
CA GLY A 84 -9.51 -7.87 -2.54
C GLY A 84 -9.68 -6.75 -3.58
N ARG A 85 -9.23 -5.53 -3.29
CA ARG A 85 -9.39 -4.35 -4.16
C ARG A 85 -8.46 -4.34 -5.38
N MET A 86 -7.75 -5.44 -5.65
CA MET A 86 -6.98 -5.61 -6.88
C MET A 86 -7.86 -6.02 -8.07
N SER A 87 -8.93 -5.26 -8.29
CA SER A 87 -10.02 -5.50 -9.24
C SER A 87 -9.59 -5.63 -10.71
N ARG A 88 -8.38 -5.17 -11.09
CA ARG A 88 -7.95 -5.20 -12.50
C ARG A 88 -7.51 -6.57 -12.98
N ALA A 89 -6.88 -7.37 -12.13
CA ALA A 89 -6.50 -8.73 -12.48
C ALA A 89 -7.74 -9.65 -12.52
N ASP A 90 -8.68 -9.44 -11.61
CA ASP A 90 -9.90 -10.25 -11.50
C ASP A 90 -10.80 -10.10 -12.74
N LEU A 91 -10.90 -8.91 -13.34
CA LEU A 91 -11.66 -8.68 -14.58
C LEU A 91 -11.21 -9.58 -15.76
N PHE A 92 -9.91 -9.93 -15.82
CA PHE A 92 -9.40 -10.83 -16.86
C PHE A 92 -9.43 -12.30 -16.44
N ILE A 93 -9.28 -12.55 -15.16
CA ILE A 93 -9.17 -13.91 -14.60
C ILE A 93 -10.55 -14.53 -14.39
N ASP A 94 -11.57 -13.75 -14.01
CA ASP A 94 -12.92 -14.24 -13.73
C ASP A 94 -13.60 -14.92 -14.95
N PRO A 95 -13.57 -14.35 -16.19
CA PRO A 95 -14.10 -15.05 -17.35
C PRO A 95 -13.33 -16.33 -17.68
N PHE A 96 -12.03 -16.38 -17.33
CA PHE A 96 -11.21 -17.55 -17.53
C PHE A 96 -11.48 -18.64 -16.48
N ILE A 97 -11.72 -18.24 -15.23
CA ILE A 97 -12.13 -19.15 -14.14
C ILE A 97 -13.47 -19.79 -14.45
N GLN A 98 -14.44 -19.06 -15.03
CA GLN A 98 -15.73 -19.60 -15.42
C GLN A 98 -15.61 -20.69 -16.49
N ARG A 99 -14.66 -20.56 -17.41
CA ARG A 99 -14.43 -21.55 -18.47
C ARG A 99 -13.57 -22.75 -18.03
N ARG A 100 -12.58 -22.52 -17.15
CA ARG A 100 -11.64 -23.54 -16.65
C ARG A 100 -11.25 -23.27 -15.19
N PRO A 101 -12.07 -23.70 -14.21
CA PRO A 101 -11.91 -23.29 -12.81
C PRO A 101 -10.55 -23.69 -12.21
N ARG A 102 -10.03 -24.89 -12.52
CA ARG A 102 -8.74 -25.35 -12.01
C ARG A 102 -7.55 -24.57 -12.60
N ALA A 103 -7.61 -24.23 -13.89
CA ALA A 103 -6.54 -23.48 -14.56
C ALA A 103 -6.55 -22.02 -14.14
N GLY A 104 -7.73 -21.40 -13.97
CA GLY A 104 -7.86 -20.03 -13.51
C GLY A 104 -7.32 -19.81 -12.09
N LYS A 105 -7.65 -20.71 -11.16
CA LYS A 105 -7.12 -20.67 -9.77
C LYS A 105 -5.60 -20.83 -9.73
N ARG A 106 -5.02 -21.70 -10.56
CA ARG A 106 -3.56 -21.83 -10.69
C ARG A 106 -2.91 -20.58 -11.25
N LEU A 107 -3.56 -19.93 -12.23
CA LEU A 107 -3.08 -18.66 -12.79
C LEU A 107 -3.09 -17.57 -11.73
N ARG A 108 -4.16 -17.48 -10.92
CA ARG A 108 -4.27 -16.53 -9.80
C ARG A 108 -3.15 -16.75 -8.77
N ALA A 109 -2.90 -18.01 -8.39
CA ALA A 109 -1.80 -18.37 -7.50
C ALA A 109 -0.42 -17.98 -8.08
N LEU A 110 -0.23 -18.09 -9.40
CA LEU A 110 1.00 -17.68 -10.08
C LEU A 110 1.22 -16.15 -9.98
N PHE A 111 0.15 -15.35 -10.16
CA PHE A 111 0.22 -13.90 -9.98
C PHE A 111 0.50 -13.52 -8.52
N SER A 112 -0.11 -14.21 -7.57
CA SER A 112 0.18 -14.01 -6.14
C SER A 112 1.65 -14.34 -5.83
N LEU A 113 2.19 -15.39 -6.42
CA LEU A 113 3.62 -15.76 -6.26
C LEU A 113 4.56 -14.71 -6.86
N ALA A 114 4.21 -14.15 -8.02
CA ALA A 114 4.96 -13.04 -8.62
C ALA A 114 4.93 -11.80 -7.70
N GLY A 115 3.80 -11.53 -7.04
CA GLY A 115 3.66 -10.48 -6.03
C GLY A 115 4.56 -10.72 -4.81
N VAL A 116 4.62 -11.95 -4.30
CA VAL A 116 5.57 -12.34 -3.23
C VAL A 116 7.00 -12.04 -3.63
N LEU A 117 7.39 -12.46 -4.83
CA LEU A 117 8.75 -12.28 -5.33
C LEU A 117 9.10 -10.79 -5.45
N ALA A 118 8.22 -9.98 -6.04
CA ALA A 118 8.42 -8.54 -6.19
C ALA A 118 8.58 -7.84 -4.82
N CYS A 119 7.66 -8.09 -3.87
CA CYS A 119 7.72 -7.50 -2.54
C CYS A 119 8.96 -7.97 -1.75
N SER A 120 9.36 -9.23 -1.92
CA SER A 120 10.57 -9.78 -1.28
C SER A 120 11.85 -9.13 -1.82
N ILE A 121 11.93 -8.89 -3.13
CA ILE A 121 13.06 -8.18 -3.75
C ILE A 121 13.13 -6.74 -3.22
N ILE A 122 12.00 -6.03 -3.13
CA ILE A 122 11.95 -4.68 -2.59
C ILE A 122 12.41 -4.66 -1.14
N ALA A 123 11.91 -5.57 -0.31
CA ALA A 123 12.31 -5.66 1.10
C ALA A 123 13.81 -5.97 1.24
N TYR A 124 14.33 -6.91 0.46
CA TYR A 124 15.75 -7.26 0.46
C TYR A 124 16.64 -6.09 0.02
N ALA A 125 16.25 -5.38 -1.06
CA ALA A 125 16.99 -4.23 -1.56
C ALA A 125 16.95 -3.02 -0.59
N THR A 126 15.84 -2.86 0.15
CA THR A 126 15.66 -1.75 1.09
C THR A 126 16.46 -1.96 2.38
N TRP A 127 16.71 -3.22 2.78
CA TRP A 127 17.43 -3.53 4.03
C TRP A 127 18.81 -2.85 4.13
N PRO A 128 19.76 -3.02 3.18
CA PRO A 128 21.06 -2.36 3.27
C PRO A 128 20.97 -0.83 3.20
N LEU A 129 19.97 -0.30 2.49
CA LEU A 129 19.71 1.14 2.42
C LEU A 129 19.25 1.70 3.77
N LEU A 130 18.40 0.97 4.50
CA LEU A 130 17.98 1.34 5.84
C LEU A 130 19.14 1.30 6.82
N ALA A 131 19.99 0.25 6.74
CA ALA A 131 21.16 0.13 7.61
C ALA A 131 22.13 1.29 7.42
N ARG A 132 22.40 1.71 6.18
CA ARG A 132 23.24 2.87 5.87
C ARG A 132 22.60 4.18 6.34
N ALA A 133 21.31 4.39 6.10
CA ALA A 133 20.61 5.60 6.55
C ALA A 133 20.66 5.78 8.06
N TRP A 134 20.71 4.65 8.79
CA TRP A 134 20.86 4.67 10.24
C TRP A 134 22.30 4.99 10.67
N SER A 135 23.31 4.34 10.06
CA SER A 135 24.74 4.52 10.42
C SER A 135 25.28 5.89 10.00
N ASP A 136 24.91 6.36 8.82
CA ASP A 136 25.50 7.56 8.21
C ASP A 136 24.65 8.82 8.49
N SER A 137 23.54 8.67 9.27
CA SER A 137 22.63 9.77 9.59
C SER A 137 22.16 10.52 8.33
N GLU A 138 21.89 9.77 7.26
CA GLU A 138 21.44 10.37 5.99
C GLU A 138 20.17 11.20 6.19
N PHE A 139 20.17 12.41 5.64
CA PHE A 139 19.02 13.30 5.66
C PHE A 139 18.60 13.69 4.24
N PHE A 140 17.34 14.00 4.11
CA PHE A 140 16.73 14.51 2.88
C PHE A 140 16.59 16.03 2.99
N GLY A 141 16.85 16.77 1.89
CA GLY A 141 16.73 18.23 1.86
C GLY A 141 18.06 18.93 1.60
N VAL A 142 18.06 20.25 1.79
CA VAL A 142 19.20 21.12 1.57
C VAL A 142 19.79 21.51 2.93
N GLU A 143 21.07 21.30 3.12
CA GLU A 143 21.79 21.69 4.33
C GLU A 143 21.59 23.18 4.63
N GLY A 144 21.17 23.48 5.87
CA GLY A 144 20.95 24.86 6.32
C GLY A 144 19.57 25.44 6.05
N VAL A 145 18.71 24.76 5.26
CA VAL A 145 17.33 25.20 4.97
C VAL A 145 16.31 24.23 5.58
N PHE A 146 16.38 22.96 5.22
CA PHE A 146 15.49 21.93 5.71
C PHE A 146 16.18 20.57 5.64
N THR A 147 16.23 19.85 6.76
CA THR A 147 16.79 18.51 6.84
C THR A 147 15.79 17.56 7.51
N PHE A 148 15.47 16.45 6.83
CA PHE A 148 14.62 15.40 7.38
C PHE A 148 15.36 14.05 7.32
N PRO A 149 15.42 13.27 8.40
CA PRO A 149 16.11 11.99 8.40
C PRO A 149 15.43 11.01 7.45
N THR A 150 16.20 10.28 6.65
CA THR A 150 15.66 9.34 5.63
C THR A 150 15.27 7.98 6.20
N TRP A 151 15.83 7.61 7.36
CA TRP A 151 15.61 6.28 7.96
C TRP A 151 14.14 5.93 8.26
N PRO A 152 13.26 6.87 8.74
CA PRO A 152 11.86 6.51 9.02
C PRO A 152 11.09 6.10 7.77
N MET A 153 11.34 6.80 6.64
CA MET A 153 10.70 6.48 5.37
C MET A 153 11.11 5.10 4.87
N ARG A 154 12.42 4.79 4.92
CA ARG A 154 12.95 3.48 4.51
C ARG A 154 12.43 2.36 5.43
N ALA A 155 12.28 2.63 6.73
CA ALA A 155 11.69 1.68 7.67
C ALA A 155 10.23 1.36 7.33
N VAL A 156 9.43 2.37 6.98
CA VAL A 156 8.03 2.17 6.57
C VAL A 156 7.95 1.38 5.26
N VAL A 157 8.80 1.68 4.27
CA VAL A 157 8.87 0.92 3.00
C VAL A 157 9.19 -0.54 3.26
N LEU A 158 10.19 -0.82 4.09
CA LEU A 158 10.58 -2.18 4.45
C LEU A 158 9.43 -2.93 5.14
N LEU A 159 8.80 -2.30 6.12
CA LEU A 159 7.71 -2.87 6.89
C LEU A 159 6.48 -3.13 6.00
N GLY A 160 6.10 -2.17 5.17
CA GLY A 160 4.99 -2.29 4.22
C GLY A 160 5.24 -3.39 3.18
N ALA A 161 6.45 -3.45 2.60
CA ALA A 161 6.83 -4.49 1.66
C ALA A 161 6.81 -5.90 2.30
N ALA A 162 7.33 -6.04 3.52
CA ALA A 162 7.32 -7.30 4.25
C ALA A 162 5.89 -7.78 4.54
N LEU A 163 5.01 -6.90 5.01
CA LEU A 163 3.61 -7.23 5.28
C LEU A 163 2.84 -7.55 3.99
N ALA A 164 3.10 -6.83 2.91
CA ALA A 164 2.54 -7.13 1.60
C ALA A 164 2.99 -8.52 1.09
N ALA A 165 4.26 -8.87 1.26
CA ALA A 165 4.76 -10.20 0.90
C ALA A 165 4.04 -11.30 1.70
N VAL A 166 3.87 -11.13 3.00
CA VAL A 166 3.10 -12.05 3.85
C VAL A 166 1.67 -12.18 3.36
N GLN A 167 1.01 -11.07 3.04
CA GLN A 167 -0.37 -11.07 2.53
C GLN A 167 -0.48 -11.83 1.19
N TYR A 168 0.46 -11.63 0.27
CA TYR A 168 0.52 -12.38 -0.99
C TYR A 168 0.72 -13.88 -0.77
N VAL A 169 1.55 -14.27 0.21
CA VAL A 169 1.72 -15.69 0.58
C VAL A 169 0.41 -16.28 1.09
N LEU A 170 -0.31 -15.56 1.95
CA LEU A 170 -1.61 -16.01 2.46
C LEU A 170 -2.62 -16.19 1.33
N LEU A 171 -2.70 -15.24 0.39
CA LEU A 171 -3.56 -15.32 -0.78
C LEU A 171 -3.18 -16.52 -1.68
N ALA A 172 -1.89 -16.72 -1.95
CA ALA A 172 -1.42 -17.84 -2.75
C ALA A 172 -1.80 -19.21 -2.13
N ILE A 173 -1.70 -19.32 -0.79
CA ILE A 173 -2.09 -20.54 -0.07
C ILE A 173 -3.61 -20.76 -0.16
N GLN A 174 -4.41 -19.72 -0.05
CA GLN A 174 -5.87 -19.81 -0.18
C GLN A 174 -6.27 -20.27 -1.58
N ASP A 175 -5.73 -19.63 -2.62
CA ASP A 175 -5.99 -19.97 -4.03
C ASP A 175 -5.59 -21.43 -4.35
N LEU A 176 -4.47 -21.90 -3.81
CA LEU A 176 -4.03 -23.30 -4.00
C LEU A 176 -4.90 -24.32 -3.26
N LYS A 177 -5.40 -24.00 -2.07
CA LYS A 177 -6.33 -24.86 -1.32
C LYS A 177 -7.67 -24.98 -2.03
N GLU A 178 -8.16 -23.91 -2.61
CA GLU A 178 -9.40 -23.90 -3.38
C GLU A 178 -9.27 -24.54 -4.78
N ALA A 179 -8.05 -24.67 -5.30
CA ALA A 179 -7.75 -25.33 -6.57
C ALA A 179 -7.66 -26.86 -6.46
N ARG A 180 -7.63 -27.38 -5.24
CA ARG A 180 -7.49 -28.83 -4.93
C ARG A 180 -8.84 -29.49 -4.77
#